data_65c047ef6b77ab9c51bcae3f12d2541b
#
_entry.id   65c047ef6b77ab9c51bcae3f12d2541b
#
_cell.length_a   1.000
_cell.length_b   1.000
_cell.length_c   1.000
_cell.angle_alpha   90.00
_cell.angle_beta   90.00
_cell.angle_gamma   90.00
#
_symmetry.space_group_name_H-M   'P 1'
#
loop_
_entity.id
_entity.type
_entity.pdbx_description
1 polymer ?
#
loop_
_entity_poly.entity_id
_entity_poly.type
_entity_poly.pdbx_seq_one_letter_code
_entity_poly.pdbx_strand_id
1 'polypeptide(L)' 'MAVKVIHRKLGRHKAEGLAYKGYDEIHVDERMNKKPYMLVVIHELLHIYFPNLSEKEVDKISKKICSDLWKLKFRRIDG' A
#
# COMPACT_ATOMS: atom_id res chain seq x y z
N MET A 1 2.59 -17.21 1.72
CA MET A 1 3.78 -16.45 1.30
C MET A 1 3.55 -14.97 1.43
N ALA A 2 4.57 -14.24 1.90
CA ALA A 2 4.45 -12.80 2.03
C ALA A 2 4.53 -12.11 0.67
N VAL A 3 3.81 -11.01 0.53
CA VAL A 3 3.90 -10.16 -0.67
C VAL A 3 5.25 -9.45 -0.67
N LYS A 4 5.88 -9.40 -1.82
CA LYS A 4 7.13 -8.67 -2.00
C LYS A 4 6.83 -7.19 -2.19
N VAL A 5 7.48 -6.33 -1.39
CA VAL A 5 7.32 -4.88 -1.48
C VAL A 5 8.57 -4.29 -2.09
N ILE A 6 8.41 -3.61 -3.22
CA ILE A 6 9.52 -2.98 -3.93
C ILE A 6 9.35 -1.47 -3.89
N HIS A 7 10.39 -0.78 -3.46
CA HIS A 7 10.43 0.68 -3.41
C HIS A 7 11.19 1.19 -4.63
N ARG A 8 10.52 2.02 -5.43
CA ARG A 8 11.15 2.62 -6.61
C ARG A 8 10.41 3.89 -7.00
N LYS A 9 10.98 4.68 -7.88
CA LYS A 9 10.32 5.87 -8.40
C LYS A 9 9.22 5.44 -9.37
N LEU A 10 7.99 5.84 -9.12
CA LEU A 10 6.85 5.55 -9.98
C LEU A 10 6.52 6.71 -10.94
N GLY A 11 7.23 7.76 -10.85
CA GLY A 11 7.41 8.89 -11.78
C GLY A 11 6.18 9.44 -12.49
N ARG A 12 6.13 9.20 -13.79
CA ARG A 12 5.33 9.97 -14.74
C ARG A 12 3.81 9.94 -14.56
N HIS A 13 3.27 8.90 -13.99
CA HIS A 13 1.81 8.74 -13.87
C HIS A 13 1.29 9.13 -12.50
N LYS A 14 2.14 9.73 -11.69
CA LYS A 14 1.81 10.14 -10.32
C LYS A 14 1.22 9.02 -9.49
N ALA A 15 1.49 7.78 -9.88
CA ALA A 15 1.10 6.63 -9.08
C ALA A 15 1.92 6.60 -7.81
N GLU A 16 1.25 6.40 -6.68
CA GLU A 16 1.92 6.26 -5.40
C GLU A 16 2.25 4.80 -5.12
N GLY A 17 1.47 3.88 -5.72
CA GLY A 17 1.67 2.46 -5.59
C GLY A 17 1.05 1.70 -6.74
N LEU A 18 1.51 0.47 -6.95
CA LEU A 18 1.01 -0.46 -7.96
C LEU A 18 0.96 -1.86 -7.36
N ALA A 19 -0.08 -2.62 -7.71
CA ALA A 19 -0.22 -4.01 -7.30
C ALA A 19 -0.14 -4.92 -8.53
N TYR A 20 0.73 -5.92 -8.45
CA TYR A 20 0.90 -6.93 -9.50
C TYR A 20 0.31 -8.24 -9.00
N LYS A 21 -0.99 -8.41 -9.19
CA LYS A 21 -1.77 -9.49 -8.60
C LYS A 21 -1.27 -10.89 -8.92
N GLY A 22 -0.79 -11.10 -10.13
CA GLY A 22 -0.30 -12.42 -10.56
C GLY A 22 1.07 -12.80 -9.99
N TYR A 23 1.75 -11.87 -9.34
CA TYR A 23 3.13 -12.07 -8.87
C TYR A 23 3.29 -11.88 -7.36
N ASP A 24 2.20 -11.62 -6.65
CA ASP A 24 2.22 -11.29 -5.21
C ASP A 24 3.27 -10.22 -4.91
N GLU A 25 3.22 -9.14 -5.67
CA GLU A 25 4.20 -8.08 -5.60
C GLU A 25 3.51 -6.72 -5.64
N ILE A 26 3.95 -5.81 -4.81
CA ILE A 26 3.51 -4.41 -4.88
C ILE A 26 4.72 -3.50 -5.02
N HIS A 27 4.54 -2.40 -5.74
CA HIS A 27 5.56 -1.36 -5.87
C HIS A 27 5.04 -0.11 -5.20
N VAL A 28 5.87 0.52 -4.39
CA VAL A 28 5.52 1.75 -3.67
C VAL A 28 6.55 2.81 -4.05
N ASP A 29 6.07 4.03 -4.32
CA ASP A 29 6.97 5.12 -4.64
C ASP A 29 7.93 5.34 -3.47
N GLU A 30 9.23 5.35 -3.76
CA GLU A 30 10.26 5.44 -2.73
C GLU A 30 10.25 6.76 -1.98
N ARG A 31 9.57 7.78 -2.51
CA ARG A 31 9.45 9.09 -1.86
C ARG A 31 8.35 9.14 -0.80
N MET A 32 7.49 8.11 -0.77
CA MET A 32 6.43 8.05 0.23
C MET A 32 7.00 7.74 1.61
N ASN A 33 6.46 8.38 2.64
CA ASN A 33 6.87 8.10 4.02
C ASN A 33 5.70 8.32 4.98
N LYS A 34 5.92 7.97 6.24
CA LYS A 34 4.98 8.17 7.35
C LYS A 34 3.60 7.59 7.05
N LYS A 35 2.52 8.30 7.42
CA LYS A 35 1.16 7.82 7.23
C LYS A 35 0.78 7.59 5.77
N PRO A 36 1.10 8.50 4.83
CA PRO A 36 0.85 8.24 3.42
C PRO A 36 1.49 6.96 2.91
N TYR A 37 2.71 6.64 3.35
CA TYR A 37 3.37 5.39 2.98
C TYR A 37 2.55 4.19 3.46
N MET A 38 2.12 4.21 4.71
CA MET A 38 1.31 3.14 5.29
C MET A 38 0.01 2.95 4.51
N LEU A 39 -0.66 4.05 4.16
CA LEU A 39 -1.91 4.00 3.40
C LEU A 39 -1.70 3.34 2.03
N VAL A 40 -0.65 3.71 1.32
CA VAL A 40 -0.35 3.13 0.01
C VAL A 40 -0.08 1.64 0.11
N VAL A 41 0.73 1.22 1.09
CA VAL A 41 1.05 -0.19 1.29
C VAL A 41 -0.23 -0.99 1.56
N ILE A 42 -1.09 -0.52 2.45
CA ILE A 42 -2.34 -1.20 2.77
C ILE A 42 -3.25 -1.28 1.54
N HIS A 43 -3.37 -0.18 0.81
CA HIS A 43 -4.19 -0.10 -0.39
C HIS A 43 -3.76 -1.16 -1.42
N GLU A 44 -2.47 -1.23 -1.72
CA GLU A 44 -1.98 -2.18 -2.72
C GLU A 44 -2.06 -3.63 -2.21
N LEU A 45 -1.82 -3.87 -0.91
CA LEU A 45 -1.99 -5.20 -0.33
C LEU A 45 -3.45 -5.69 -0.44
N LEU A 46 -4.41 -4.79 -0.25
CA LEU A 46 -5.83 -5.16 -0.40
C LEU A 46 -6.14 -5.59 -1.84
N HIS A 47 -5.52 -4.97 -2.83
CA HIS A 47 -5.69 -5.41 -4.22
C HIS A 47 -5.15 -6.82 -4.44
N ILE A 48 -4.07 -7.20 -3.75
CA ILE A 48 -3.49 -8.54 -3.85
C ILE A 48 -4.36 -9.58 -3.16
N TYR A 49 -4.72 -9.32 -1.90
CA TYR A 49 -5.43 -10.31 -1.08
C TYR A 49 -6.92 -10.38 -1.35
N PHE A 50 -7.52 -9.30 -1.82
CA PHE A 50 -8.95 -9.22 -2.10
C PHE A 50 -9.18 -8.66 -3.50
N PRO A 51 -8.80 -9.43 -4.55
CA PRO A 51 -8.82 -8.91 -5.92
C PRO A 51 -10.20 -8.55 -6.45
N ASN A 52 -11.27 -9.02 -5.78
CA ASN A 52 -12.63 -8.75 -6.22
C ASN A 52 -13.22 -7.47 -5.64
N LEU A 53 -12.51 -6.81 -4.71
CA LEU A 53 -12.97 -5.52 -4.19
C LEU A 53 -12.82 -4.44 -5.26
N SER A 54 -13.79 -3.54 -5.33
CA SER A 54 -13.72 -2.39 -6.21
C SER A 54 -12.66 -1.41 -5.70
N GLU A 55 -12.18 -0.53 -6.57
CA GLU A 55 -11.24 0.52 -6.19
C GLU A 55 -11.80 1.39 -5.07
N LYS A 56 -13.09 1.71 -5.14
CA LYS A 56 -13.76 2.50 -4.12
C LYS A 56 -13.77 1.79 -2.76
N GLU A 57 -14.03 0.49 -2.75
CA GLU A 57 -14.02 -0.31 -1.53
C GLU A 57 -12.62 -0.40 -0.94
N VAL A 58 -11.61 -0.65 -1.78
CA VAL A 58 -10.22 -0.71 -1.35
C VAL A 58 -9.81 0.63 -0.73
N ASP A 59 -10.14 1.72 -1.38
CA ASP A 59 -9.82 3.05 -0.86
C ASP A 59 -10.43 3.29 0.52
N LYS A 60 -11.70 2.96 0.68
CA LYS A 60 -12.41 3.14 1.94
C LYS A 60 -11.83 2.27 3.06
N ILE A 61 -11.62 0.99 2.77
CA ILE A 61 -11.11 0.04 3.77
C ILE A 61 -9.68 0.37 4.16
N SER A 62 -8.83 0.69 3.18
CA SER A 62 -7.44 1.02 3.45
C SER A 62 -7.30 2.24 4.36
N LYS A 63 -8.14 3.25 4.16
CA LYS A 63 -8.14 4.44 5.01
C LYS A 63 -8.51 4.12 6.45
N LYS A 64 -9.50 3.25 6.65
CA LYS A 64 -9.89 2.82 7.98
C LYS A 64 -8.79 2.05 8.69
N ILE A 65 -8.21 1.06 8.00
CA ILE A 65 -7.13 0.25 8.57
C ILE A 65 -5.93 1.12 8.88
N CYS A 66 -5.55 1.99 7.95
CA CYS A 66 -4.42 2.89 8.16
C CYS A 66 -4.63 3.79 9.37
N SER A 67 -5.82 4.36 9.51
CA SER A 67 -6.14 5.22 10.65
C SER A 67 -6.00 4.47 11.97
N ASP A 68 -6.52 3.25 12.03
CA ASP A 68 -6.45 2.44 13.25
C ASP A 68 -5.01 2.08 13.61
N LEU A 69 -4.23 1.63 12.64
CA LEU A 69 -2.83 1.27 12.87
C LEU A 69 -2.00 2.49 13.28
N TRP A 70 -2.27 3.63 12.67
CA TRP A 70 -1.56 4.86 13.02
C TRP A 70 -1.83 5.27 14.46
N LYS A 71 -3.08 5.18 14.90
CA LYS A 71 -3.46 5.47 16.28
C LYS A 71 -2.78 4.52 17.27
N LEU A 72 -2.59 3.27 16.86
CA LEU A 72 -1.93 2.26 17.69
C LEU A 72 -0.41 2.38 17.64
N LYS A 73 0.13 3.39 16.96
CA LYS A 73 1.57 3.68 16.91
C LYS A 73 2.39 2.71 16.07
N PHE A 74 1.76 1.97 15.17
CA PHE A 74 2.54 1.17 14.21
C PHE A 74 3.26 2.11 13.26
N ARG A 75 4.55 1.88 13.11
CA ARG A 75 5.42 2.73 12.28
C ARG A 75 6.43 1.87 11.56
N ARG A 76 6.78 2.30 10.34
CA ARG A 76 7.89 1.68 9.63
C ARG A 76 9.19 2.03 10.35
N ILE A 77 10.04 1.01 10.54
CA ILE A 77 11.38 1.21 11.08
C ILE A 77 12.33 1.22 9.91
N ASP A 78 13.05 2.33 9.72
CA ASP A 78 14.09 2.45 8.71
C ASP A 78 15.39 1.96 9.32
N GLY A 79 15.81 0.79 8.88
CA GLY A 79 17.00 0.17 9.43
C GLY A 79 18.16 0.11 8.50
#